data_eefca6af30a8fed911397c057e6cd5f2
#
_entry.id   eefca6af30a8fed911397c057e6cd5f2
#
_cell.length_a   1.000
_cell.length_b   1.000
_cell.length_c   1.000
_cell.angle_alpha   90.00
_cell.angle_beta   90.00
_cell.angle_gamma   90.00
#
_symmetry.space_group_name_H-M   'P 1'
#
loop_
_entity.id
_entity.type
_entity.pdbx_description
1 polymer ?
#
loop_
_entity_poly.entity_id
_entity_poly.type
_entity_poly.pdbx_seq_one_letter_code
_entity_poly.pdbx_strand_id
1 'polypeptide(L)'
;MGDKSHDPDKERVFLRAIEGSYSLKDELKRLRALPRVIKGKDLPLDGGPQNFGRHYVEPEDGRTQTLHIHLEEYAPGGKTQKHGHVNEAAFYILDGAGYEIHDNVRYDWKAGDIAIVHNNCVHQHFNASETEPARALVIKTKPMYLFMNMLFQHTVEKRPTKPSPTQGNFVPRHDETDYNHPHDHGDDHEHHHAHDHDHHSHE
;
A
#
# COMPACT_ATOMS: atom_id res chain seq x y z
N MET A 1 -22.64 -3.94 7.13
CA MET A 1 -21.63 -3.62 6.09
C MET A 1 -22.38 -2.87 5.02
N GLY A 2 -22.36 -1.56 5.07
CA GLY A 2 -22.96 -0.74 4.03
C GLY A 2 -22.20 -1.00 2.74
N ASP A 3 -22.93 -1.33 1.70
CA ASP A 3 -22.53 -1.19 0.34
C ASP A 3 -21.93 0.22 0.22
N LYS A 4 -20.60 0.32 0.01
CA LYS A 4 -19.99 1.57 -0.44
C LYS A 4 -20.44 1.73 -1.90
N SER A 5 -21.75 1.95 -2.07
CA SER A 5 -22.32 2.30 -3.35
C SER A 5 -21.47 3.45 -3.90
N HIS A 6 -21.10 3.30 -5.13
CA HIS A 6 -20.48 4.33 -5.94
C HIS A 6 -21.16 5.67 -5.62
N ASP A 7 -20.43 6.55 -4.93
CA ASP A 7 -20.90 7.91 -4.64
C ASP A 7 -20.79 8.70 -5.96
N PRO A 8 -21.90 9.00 -6.64
CA PRO A 8 -21.87 9.71 -7.90
C PRO A 8 -21.33 11.13 -7.75
N ASP A 9 -21.30 11.66 -6.52
CA ASP A 9 -20.82 13.01 -6.24
C ASP A 9 -19.28 13.07 -6.12
N LYS A 10 -18.59 11.93 -6.04
CA LYS A 10 -17.12 11.87 -6.16
C LYS A 10 -16.73 11.96 -7.62
N GLU A 11 -16.67 13.15 -8.14
CA GLU A 11 -16.35 13.43 -9.52
C GLU A 11 -14.99 12.90 -9.94
N ARG A 12 -14.98 11.94 -10.85
CA ARG A 12 -13.80 11.54 -11.61
C ARG A 12 -13.66 12.39 -12.85
N VAL A 13 -12.42 12.54 -13.34
CA VAL A 13 -12.12 13.33 -14.54
C VAL A 13 -13.01 12.92 -15.74
N PHE A 14 -13.16 11.64 -15.97
CA PHE A 14 -13.94 11.16 -17.10
C PHE A 14 -15.46 11.37 -16.95
N LEU A 15 -16.00 11.38 -15.72
CA LEU A 15 -17.41 11.69 -15.48
C LEU A 15 -17.70 13.14 -15.83
N ARG A 16 -16.81 14.07 -15.44
CA ARG A 16 -16.92 15.48 -15.82
C ARG A 16 -16.84 15.70 -17.33
N ALA A 17 -16.00 14.92 -18.02
CA ALA A 17 -15.92 14.97 -19.47
C ALA A 17 -17.22 14.50 -20.14
N ILE A 18 -17.86 13.45 -19.63
CA ILE A 18 -19.16 12.95 -20.11
C ILE A 18 -20.27 13.97 -19.89
N GLU A 19 -20.27 14.64 -18.75
CA GLU A 19 -21.25 15.69 -18.40
C GLU A 19 -21.02 17.02 -19.14
N GLY A 20 -19.96 17.11 -19.94
CA GLY A 20 -19.65 18.30 -20.73
C GLY A 20 -19.06 19.46 -19.92
N SER A 21 -18.75 19.25 -18.65
CA SER A 21 -18.18 20.26 -17.74
C SER A 21 -16.66 20.15 -17.60
N TYR A 22 -16.03 19.20 -18.27
CA TYR A 22 -14.60 18.95 -18.15
C TYR A 22 -13.74 20.02 -18.81
N SER A 23 -12.75 20.50 -18.09
CA SER A 23 -11.72 21.42 -18.59
C SER A 23 -10.35 20.98 -18.07
N LEU A 24 -9.38 20.85 -18.98
CA LEU A 24 -7.99 20.55 -18.62
C LEU A 24 -7.39 21.59 -17.66
N LYS A 25 -7.73 22.87 -17.83
CA LYS A 25 -7.24 23.93 -16.95
C LYS A 25 -7.80 23.81 -15.55
N ASP A 26 -9.10 23.56 -15.45
CA ASP A 26 -9.78 23.43 -14.18
C ASP A 26 -9.34 22.15 -13.46
N GLU A 27 -9.18 21.07 -14.18
CA GLU A 27 -8.63 19.81 -13.63
C GLU A 27 -7.21 20.01 -13.10
N LEU A 28 -6.33 20.67 -13.84
CA LEU A 28 -4.98 21.00 -13.38
C LEU A 28 -5.00 21.88 -12.13
N LYS A 29 -5.92 22.86 -12.07
CA LYS A 29 -6.11 23.71 -10.89
C LYS A 29 -6.56 22.87 -9.69
N ARG A 30 -7.53 21.99 -9.89
CA ARG A 30 -8.05 21.08 -8.86
C ARG A 30 -6.91 20.18 -8.33
N LEU A 31 -6.18 19.48 -9.20
CA LEU A 31 -5.08 18.60 -8.82
C LEU A 31 -3.97 19.33 -8.06
N ARG A 32 -3.66 20.58 -8.46
CA ARG A 32 -2.66 21.40 -7.77
C ARG A 32 -3.10 21.88 -6.40
N ALA A 33 -4.39 21.98 -6.16
CA ALA A 33 -4.96 22.35 -4.86
C ALA A 33 -5.02 21.16 -3.87
N LEU A 34 -4.91 19.93 -4.35
CA LEU A 34 -4.92 18.76 -3.47
C LEU A 34 -3.66 18.68 -2.61
N PRO A 35 -3.77 18.16 -1.38
CA PRO A 35 -2.62 17.88 -0.53
C PRO A 35 -1.58 17.00 -1.25
N ARG A 36 -0.30 17.39 -1.15
CA ARG A 36 0.82 16.61 -1.70
C ARG A 36 1.34 15.56 -0.73
N VAL A 37 1.00 15.70 0.54
CA VAL A 37 1.37 14.79 1.61
C VAL A 37 0.09 14.32 2.30
N ILE A 38 -0.04 13.00 2.40
CA ILE A 38 -1.15 12.34 3.10
C ILE A 38 -0.57 11.78 4.39
N LYS A 39 -1.14 12.20 5.51
CA LYS A 39 -0.67 11.76 6.83
C LYS A 39 -1.33 10.44 7.20
N GLY A 40 -0.53 9.38 7.33
CA GLY A 40 -1.03 8.04 7.65
C GLY A 40 -1.83 7.98 8.96
N LYS A 41 -1.41 8.73 9.98
CA LYS A 41 -2.10 8.81 11.28
C LYS A 41 -3.56 9.31 11.20
N ASP A 42 -3.90 10.05 10.15
CA ASP A 42 -5.23 10.64 9.97
C ASP A 42 -6.16 9.70 9.18
N LEU A 43 -5.65 8.55 8.74
CA LEU A 43 -6.40 7.59 7.94
C LEU A 43 -6.88 6.42 8.81
N PRO A 44 -8.12 5.96 8.60
CA PRO A 44 -8.64 4.80 9.32
C PRO A 44 -7.92 3.52 8.92
N LEU A 45 -7.91 2.56 9.83
CA LEU A 45 -7.60 1.16 9.53
C LEU A 45 -8.88 0.44 9.16
N ASP A 46 -8.85 -0.26 8.04
CA ASP A 46 -9.93 -1.11 7.56
C ASP A 46 -9.55 -2.58 7.65
N GLY A 47 -10.55 -3.47 7.68
CA GLY A 47 -10.34 -4.90 7.56
C GLY A 47 -10.36 -5.67 8.86
N GLY A 48 -9.42 -6.61 9.02
CA GLY A 48 -9.35 -7.54 10.14
C GLY A 48 -10.14 -8.85 9.91
N PRO A 49 -9.99 -9.82 10.83
CA PRO A 49 -9.08 -9.79 11.98
C PRO A 49 -7.63 -10.20 11.67
N GLN A 50 -7.34 -10.77 10.49
CA GLN A 50 -6.02 -11.30 10.15
C GLN A 50 -5.19 -10.39 9.24
N ASN A 51 -5.86 -9.49 8.50
CA ASN A 51 -5.23 -8.53 7.60
C ASN A 51 -5.97 -7.20 7.69
N PHE A 52 -5.22 -6.13 7.89
CA PHE A 52 -5.70 -4.77 8.01
C PHE A 52 -5.11 -3.90 6.90
N GLY A 53 -5.84 -2.88 6.48
CA GLY A 53 -5.42 -1.95 5.44
C GLY A 53 -5.54 -0.50 5.88
N ARG A 54 -4.64 0.35 5.37
CA ARG A 54 -4.73 1.80 5.47
C ARG A 54 -4.56 2.39 4.08
N HIS A 55 -5.62 3.01 3.56
CA HIS A 55 -5.67 3.49 2.20
C HIS A 55 -5.21 4.93 2.09
N TYR A 56 -4.05 5.17 1.47
CA TYR A 56 -3.47 6.50 1.24
C TYR A 56 -4.04 7.16 0.00
N VAL A 57 -4.18 6.41 -1.07
CA VAL A 57 -4.71 6.87 -2.35
C VAL A 57 -5.67 5.85 -2.89
N GLU A 58 -6.93 6.21 -2.98
CA GLU A 58 -7.98 5.36 -3.55
C GLU A 58 -8.43 5.87 -4.92
N PRO A 59 -8.96 5.00 -5.78
CA PRO A 59 -9.51 5.41 -7.07
C PRO A 59 -10.56 6.51 -6.97
N GLU A 60 -11.32 6.50 -5.88
CA GLU A 60 -12.42 7.43 -5.60
C GLU A 60 -11.94 8.82 -5.17
N ASP A 61 -10.72 8.96 -4.65
CA ASP A 61 -10.16 10.23 -4.17
C ASP A 61 -9.96 11.26 -5.28
N GLY A 62 -9.78 10.80 -6.51
CA GLY A 62 -9.42 11.65 -7.63
C GLY A 62 -8.06 12.35 -7.48
N ARG A 63 -7.19 11.88 -6.58
CA ARG A 63 -5.83 12.42 -6.36
C ARG A 63 -4.86 11.95 -7.42
N THR A 64 -5.00 10.71 -7.86
CA THR A 64 -4.25 10.11 -8.96
C THR A 64 -5.21 9.43 -9.93
N GLN A 65 -4.76 9.25 -11.16
CA GLN A 65 -5.54 8.58 -12.19
C GLN A 65 -5.10 7.13 -12.40
N THR A 66 -3.91 6.77 -11.94
CA THR A 66 -3.29 5.49 -12.26
C THR A 66 -2.90 4.68 -11.04
N LEU A 67 -2.77 5.32 -9.87
CA LEU A 67 -2.27 4.68 -8.67
C LEU A 67 -3.36 4.51 -7.60
N HIS A 68 -3.39 3.32 -7.02
CA HIS A 68 -4.02 3.02 -5.75
C HIS A 68 -2.92 2.57 -4.79
N ILE A 69 -2.79 3.24 -3.64
CA ILE A 69 -1.70 3.00 -2.69
C ILE A 69 -2.30 2.78 -1.31
N HIS A 70 -1.93 1.67 -0.68
CA HIS A 70 -2.34 1.37 0.68
C HIS A 70 -1.26 0.57 1.41
N LEU A 71 -1.27 0.67 2.72
CA LEU A 71 -0.50 -0.20 3.60
C LEU A 71 -1.35 -1.42 3.92
N GLU A 72 -0.73 -2.59 3.92
CA GLU A 72 -1.30 -3.81 4.49
C GLU A 72 -0.48 -4.25 5.69
N GLU A 73 -1.17 -4.68 6.74
CA GLU A 73 -0.58 -5.25 7.93
C GLU A 73 -1.21 -6.62 8.21
N TYR A 74 -0.38 -7.63 8.31
CA TYR A 74 -0.77 -9.02 8.51
C TYR A 74 -0.50 -9.43 9.95
N ALA A 75 -1.52 -9.90 10.66
CA ALA A 75 -1.36 -10.48 11.98
C ALA A 75 -0.45 -11.72 11.94
N PRO A 76 0.17 -12.11 13.06
CA PRO A 76 0.91 -13.38 13.14
C PRO A 76 0.06 -14.57 12.65
N GLY A 77 0.62 -15.38 11.74
CA GLY A 77 -0.08 -16.48 11.08
C GLY A 77 -1.30 -16.08 10.24
N GLY A 78 -1.45 -14.79 9.97
CA GLY A 78 -2.60 -14.24 9.25
C GLY A 78 -2.50 -14.42 7.74
N LYS A 79 -3.67 -14.35 7.09
CA LYS A 79 -3.80 -14.41 5.63
C LYS A 79 -4.88 -13.49 5.11
N THR A 80 -4.80 -13.17 3.82
CA THR A 80 -5.81 -12.38 3.12
C THR A 80 -6.93 -13.26 2.55
N GLN A 81 -7.88 -12.65 1.88
CA GLN A 81 -8.77 -13.33 0.95
C GLN A 81 -8.00 -13.89 -0.24
N LYS A 82 -8.47 -14.98 -0.84
CA LYS A 82 -7.97 -15.47 -2.13
C LYS A 82 -8.78 -14.82 -3.26
N HIS A 83 -8.12 -14.13 -4.17
CA HIS A 83 -8.81 -13.41 -5.22
C HIS A 83 -7.92 -13.24 -6.46
N GLY A 84 -8.54 -12.84 -7.57
CA GLY A 84 -7.84 -12.46 -8.78
C GLY A 84 -8.37 -11.14 -9.33
N HIS A 85 -7.54 -10.40 -10.03
CA HIS A 85 -7.89 -9.16 -10.71
C HIS A 85 -7.02 -8.91 -11.93
N VAL A 86 -7.52 -8.08 -12.86
CA VAL A 86 -6.81 -7.78 -14.12
C VAL A 86 -5.65 -6.82 -13.93
N ASN A 87 -5.68 -5.96 -12.91
CA ASN A 87 -4.61 -5.01 -12.69
C ASN A 87 -3.41 -5.67 -12.00
N GLU A 88 -2.25 -5.12 -12.25
CA GLU A 88 -1.02 -5.50 -11.54
C GLU A 88 -0.95 -4.84 -10.16
N ALA A 89 -0.16 -5.47 -9.28
CA ALA A 89 0.20 -4.91 -7.97
C ALA A 89 1.66 -5.20 -7.65
N ALA A 90 2.30 -4.24 -6.96
CA ALA A 90 3.61 -4.41 -6.36
C ALA A 90 3.47 -4.28 -4.85
N PHE A 91 4.06 -5.21 -4.11
CA PHE A 91 4.10 -5.25 -2.65
C PHE A 91 5.54 -5.05 -2.20
N TYR A 92 5.89 -3.85 -1.73
CA TYR A 92 7.16 -3.62 -1.08
C TYR A 92 7.05 -4.00 0.40
N ILE A 93 7.80 -5.01 0.80
CA ILE A 93 7.75 -5.55 2.16
C ILE A 93 8.54 -4.64 3.09
N LEU A 94 7.84 -4.02 4.02
CA LEU A 94 8.41 -3.11 5.00
C LEU A 94 8.97 -3.86 6.21
N ASP A 95 8.20 -4.84 6.71
CA ASP A 95 8.55 -5.62 7.89
C ASP A 95 8.10 -7.06 7.76
N GLY A 96 8.79 -7.94 8.48
CA GLY A 96 8.43 -9.35 8.62
C GLY A 96 8.82 -10.20 7.42
N ALA A 97 8.24 -11.39 7.38
CA ALA A 97 8.43 -12.38 6.32
C ALA A 97 7.13 -13.16 6.09
N GLY A 98 6.93 -13.56 4.85
CA GLY A 98 5.73 -14.28 4.48
C GLY A 98 5.87 -14.96 3.13
N TYR A 99 4.74 -15.27 2.54
CA TYR A 99 4.70 -15.82 1.20
C TYR A 99 3.38 -15.49 0.51
N GLU A 100 3.41 -15.62 -0.78
CA GLU A 100 2.23 -15.52 -1.64
C GLU A 100 2.04 -16.83 -2.37
N ILE A 101 0.80 -17.16 -2.67
CA ILE A 101 0.47 -18.25 -3.59
C ILE A 101 -0.19 -17.62 -4.81
N HIS A 102 0.48 -17.73 -5.96
CA HIS A 102 0.00 -17.26 -7.26
C HIS A 102 -0.28 -18.45 -8.15
N ASP A 103 -1.52 -18.64 -8.58
CA ASP A 103 -1.95 -19.75 -9.44
C ASP A 103 -1.43 -21.13 -8.95
N ASN A 104 -1.47 -21.34 -7.62
CA ASN A 104 -0.99 -22.51 -6.89
C ASN A 104 0.55 -22.66 -6.77
N VAL A 105 1.34 -21.66 -7.16
CA VAL A 105 2.79 -21.62 -6.94
C VAL A 105 3.10 -20.69 -5.78
N ARG A 106 3.95 -21.13 -4.86
CA ARG A 106 4.38 -20.36 -3.69
C ARG A 106 5.61 -19.53 -4.01
N TYR A 107 5.60 -18.27 -3.54
CA TYR A 107 6.70 -17.32 -3.61
C TYR A 107 6.92 -16.73 -2.21
N ASP A 108 8.08 -17.00 -1.63
CA ASP A 108 8.47 -16.49 -0.31
C ASP A 108 9.05 -15.08 -0.43
N TRP A 109 8.80 -14.23 0.58
CA TRP A 109 9.31 -12.87 0.66
C TRP A 109 9.66 -12.49 2.10
N LYS A 110 10.49 -11.47 2.27
CA LYS A 110 10.88 -10.86 3.54
C LYS A 110 11.07 -9.36 3.40
N ALA A 111 11.24 -8.66 4.53
CA ALA A 111 11.51 -7.24 4.55
C ALA A 111 12.64 -6.84 3.57
N GLY A 112 12.38 -5.80 2.77
CA GLY A 112 13.25 -5.31 1.70
C GLY A 112 12.97 -5.92 0.32
N ASP A 113 12.18 -6.99 0.21
CA ASP A 113 11.81 -7.58 -1.08
C ASP A 113 10.63 -6.84 -1.73
N ILE A 114 10.47 -7.04 -3.04
CA ILE A 114 9.25 -6.66 -3.78
C ILE A 114 8.62 -7.93 -4.35
N ALA A 115 7.36 -8.18 -4.00
CA ALA A 115 6.54 -9.19 -4.63
C ALA A 115 5.65 -8.55 -5.71
N ILE A 116 5.50 -9.22 -6.86
CA ILE A 116 4.72 -8.73 -7.99
C ILE A 116 3.54 -9.66 -8.24
N VAL A 117 2.34 -9.10 -8.20
CA VAL A 117 1.12 -9.78 -8.63
C VAL A 117 0.85 -9.39 -10.07
N HIS A 118 0.98 -10.34 -10.99
CA HIS A 118 0.72 -10.14 -12.42
C HIS A 118 -0.77 -10.07 -12.73
N ASN A 119 -1.08 -9.55 -13.92
CA ASN A 119 -2.45 -9.51 -14.46
C ASN A 119 -3.12 -10.88 -14.42
N ASN A 120 -4.38 -10.92 -14.03
CA ASN A 120 -5.24 -12.12 -14.03
C ASN A 120 -4.73 -13.28 -13.14
N CYS A 121 -3.79 -13.04 -12.27
CA CYS A 121 -3.30 -14.02 -11.32
C CYS A 121 -4.30 -14.19 -10.17
N VAL A 122 -4.65 -15.44 -9.83
CA VAL A 122 -5.36 -15.76 -8.59
C VAL A 122 -4.34 -15.91 -7.48
N HIS A 123 -4.42 -15.07 -6.46
CA HIS A 123 -3.41 -14.98 -5.42
C HIS A 123 -3.99 -14.85 -4.01
N GLN A 124 -3.14 -15.14 -3.04
CA GLN A 124 -3.40 -14.98 -1.61
C GLN A 124 -2.07 -14.72 -0.88
N HIS A 125 -2.08 -13.82 0.10
CA HIS A 125 -0.91 -13.44 0.90
C HIS A 125 -0.98 -14.06 2.29
N PHE A 126 0.17 -14.42 2.83
CA PHE A 126 0.32 -15.10 4.13
C PHE A 126 1.48 -14.52 4.91
N ASN A 127 1.26 -14.24 6.19
CA ASN A 127 2.35 -14.04 7.14
C ASN A 127 2.90 -15.40 7.57
N ALA A 128 4.20 -15.64 7.37
CA ALA A 128 4.84 -16.91 7.73
C ALA A 128 5.22 -16.98 9.22
N SER A 129 5.27 -15.84 9.92
CA SER A 129 5.58 -15.79 11.34
C SER A 129 4.34 -16.07 12.17
N GLU A 130 4.49 -16.90 13.19
CA GLU A 130 3.45 -17.17 14.19
C GLU A 130 3.47 -16.17 15.35
N THR A 131 4.50 -15.33 15.46
CA THR A 131 4.71 -14.41 16.58
C THR A 131 4.79 -12.95 16.17
N GLU A 132 5.31 -12.67 14.98
CA GLU A 132 5.55 -11.31 14.51
C GLU A 132 4.60 -10.91 13.37
N PRO A 133 4.11 -9.67 13.35
CA PRO A 133 3.35 -9.15 12.23
C PRO A 133 4.24 -8.95 10.99
N ALA A 134 3.62 -8.83 9.84
CA ALA A 134 4.29 -8.41 8.61
C ALA A 134 3.56 -7.23 7.99
N ARG A 135 4.28 -6.35 7.28
CA ARG A 135 3.71 -5.18 6.61
C ARG A 135 4.23 -5.02 5.20
N ALA A 136 3.37 -4.55 4.33
CA ALA A 136 3.73 -4.23 2.95
C ALA A 136 3.08 -2.91 2.50
N LEU A 137 3.84 -2.11 1.76
CA LEU A 137 3.28 -1.01 0.97
C LEU A 137 2.84 -1.57 -0.37
N VAL A 138 1.56 -1.44 -0.66
CA VAL A 138 0.94 -1.97 -1.87
C VAL A 138 0.64 -0.85 -2.85
N ILE A 139 1.12 -1.00 -4.08
CA ILE A 139 0.91 -0.07 -5.19
C ILE A 139 0.22 -0.83 -6.31
N LYS A 140 -0.96 -0.37 -6.71
CA LYS A 140 -1.82 -1.02 -7.73
C LYS A 140 -2.13 -0.05 -8.86
N THR A 141 -2.25 -0.58 -10.07
CA THR A 141 -2.70 0.16 -11.27
C THR A 141 -4.23 0.11 -11.45
N LYS A 142 -4.95 -0.30 -10.41
CA LYS A 142 -6.42 -0.46 -10.40
C LYS A 142 -7.19 0.73 -11.00
N PRO A 143 -6.88 2.01 -10.68
CA PRO A 143 -7.62 3.15 -11.21
C PRO A 143 -7.57 3.25 -12.73
N MET A 144 -6.46 2.85 -13.36
CA MET A 144 -6.32 2.86 -14.82
C MET A 144 -7.31 1.89 -15.49
N TYR A 145 -7.42 0.66 -14.95
CA TYR A 145 -8.37 -0.33 -15.45
C TYR A 145 -9.83 0.10 -15.22
N LEU A 146 -10.07 0.73 -14.07
CA LEU A 146 -11.38 1.28 -13.77
C LEU A 146 -11.76 2.42 -14.73
N PHE A 147 -10.79 3.30 -15.03
CA PHE A 147 -10.98 4.38 -16.02
C PHE A 147 -11.30 3.85 -17.40
N MET A 148 -10.65 2.78 -17.83
CA MET A 148 -10.92 2.12 -19.12
C MET A 148 -12.19 1.26 -19.11
N ASN A 149 -12.91 1.19 -17.99
CA ASN A 149 -14.07 0.30 -17.81
C ASN A 149 -13.72 -1.20 -18.00
N MET A 150 -12.50 -1.59 -17.66
CA MET A 150 -11.94 -2.93 -17.82
C MET A 150 -11.53 -3.56 -16.49
N LEU A 151 -12.05 -3.06 -15.37
CA LEU A 151 -11.74 -3.63 -14.07
C LEU A 151 -12.56 -4.89 -13.83
N PHE A 152 -11.90 -6.04 -13.97
CA PHE A 152 -12.44 -7.34 -13.58
C PHE A 152 -11.73 -7.84 -12.34
N GLN A 153 -12.49 -8.27 -11.34
CA GLN A 153 -11.96 -8.89 -10.13
C GLN A 153 -12.95 -9.93 -9.60
N HIS A 154 -12.43 -10.98 -8.99
CA HIS A 154 -13.23 -12.06 -8.44
C HIS A 154 -12.63 -12.58 -7.14
N THR A 155 -13.47 -12.77 -6.13
CA THR A 155 -13.08 -13.38 -4.85
C THR A 155 -13.36 -14.88 -4.92
N VAL A 156 -12.30 -15.70 -4.80
CA VAL A 156 -12.36 -17.15 -4.78
C VAL A 156 -12.65 -17.67 -3.36
N GLU A 157 -11.92 -17.12 -2.36
CA GLU A 157 -12.15 -17.38 -0.95
C GLU A 157 -12.30 -16.07 -0.20
N LYS A 158 -13.33 -15.97 0.62
CA LYS A 158 -13.56 -14.78 1.43
C LYS A 158 -12.45 -14.59 2.46
N ARG A 159 -12.25 -13.35 2.86
CA ARG A 159 -11.41 -12.96 4.01
C ARG A 159 -11.78 -13.81 5.25
N PRO A 160 -10.80 -14.25 6.05
CA PRO A 160 -11.07 -14.87 7.35
C PRO A 160 -11.88 -13.94 8.25
N THR A 161 -12.86 -14.52 8.95
CA THR A 161 -13.73 -13.78 9.88
C THR A 161 -13.34 -14.00 11.35
N LYS A 162 -12.34 -14.85 11.59
CA LYS A 162 -11.80 -15.15 12.93
C LYS A 162 -10.31 -14.84 12.96
N PRO A 163 -9.76 -14.47 14.13
CA PRO A 163 -8.33 -14.37 14.34
C PRO A 163 -7.60 -15.65 13.90
N SER A 164 -6.32 -15.51 13.50
CA SER A 164 -5.47 -16.69 13.29
C SER A 164 -5.21 -17.38 14.64
N PRO A 165 -4.90 -18.68 14.64
CA PRO A 165 -4.65 -19.42 15.90
C PRO A 165 -3.47 -18.85 16.70
N THR A 166 -2.53 -18.19 16.03
CA THR A 166 -1.28 -17.68 16.62
C THR A 166 -1.29 -16.16 16.84
N GLN A 167 -2.35 -15.48 16.43
CA GLN A 167 -2.45 -14.00 16.46
C GLN A 167 -2.38 -13.41 17.89
N GLY A 168 -2.82 -14.14 18.91
CA GLY A 168 -2.86 -13.65 20.29
C GLY A 168 -3.66 -12.35 20.43
N ASN A 169 -3.09 -11.39 21.16
CA ASN A 169 -3.65 -10.05 21.37
C ASN A 169 -3.11 -9.03 20.35
N PHE A 170 -2.79 -9.45 19.14
CA PHE A 170 -2.30 -8.56 18.11
C PHE A 170 -3.25 -7.39 17.85
N VAL A 171 -2.68 -6.19 17.84
CA VAL A 171 -3.35 -4.94 17.47
C VAL A 171 -2.54 -4.31 16.34
N PRO A 172 -3.17 -3.97 15.20
CA PRO A 172 -2.46 -3.32 14.10
C PRO A 172 -1.96 -1.93 14.53
N ARG A 173 -0.85 -1.48 13.97
CA ARG A 173 -0.23 -0.19 14.32
C ARG A 173 -1.12 0.98 13.89
N HIS A 174 -1.36 1.89 14.81
CA HIS A 174 -2.19 3.06 14.55
C HIS A 174 -1.44 4.15 13.80
N ASP A 175 -0.13 4.30 14.06
CA ASP A 175 0.74 5.23 13.34
C ASP A 175 2.19 4.70 13.26
N GLU A 176 2.99 5.35 12.41
CA GLU A 176 4.40 4.98 12.18
C GLU A 176 5.31 5.36 13.36
N THR A 177 4.81 6.13 14.34
CA THR A 177 5.57 6.54 15.53
C THR A 177 5.57 5.47 16.61
N ASP A 178 4.73 4.43 16.49
CA ASP A 178 4.74 3.25 17.37
C ASP A 178 5.97 2.34 17.16
N TYR A 179 6.97 2.82 16.39
CA TYR A 179 8.26 2.18 16.22
C TYR A 179 9.13 2.36 17.47
N ASN A 180 8.84 1.64 18.53
CA ASN A 180 9.78 1.39 19.61
C ASN A 180 10.58 0.11 19.32
N HIS A 181 11.26 0.05 18.18
CA HIS A 181 12.40 -0.84 18.05
C HIS A 181 13.65 -0.04 18.36
N PRO A 182 14.39 -0.41 19.40
CA PRO A 182 15.76 0.04 19.54
C PRO A 182 16.55 -0.59 18.39
N HIS A 183 16.61 0.07 17.24
CA HIS A 183 17.70 -0.15 16.34
C HIS A 183 18.93 0.43 17.03
N ASP A 184 19.62 -0.46 17.70
CA ASP A 184 20.99 -0.22 18.17
C ASP A 184 21.85 -0.03 16.92
N HIS A 185 21.80 1.18 16.37
CA HIS A 185 22.81 1.65 15.44
C HIS A 185 23.98 2.05 16.28
N GLY A 186 24.88 1.12 16.49
CA GLY A 186 26.22 1.41 16.98
C GLY A 186 26.85 2.43 16.02
N ASP A 187 26.70 3.68 16.36
CA ASP A 187 27.40 4.80 15.75
C ASP A 187 28.88 4.73 16.16
N ASP A 188 29.67 4.03 15.35
CA ASP A 188 31.12 4.17 15.33
C ASP A 188 31.58 4.44 13.91
N HIS A 189 31.36 5.65 13.46
CA HIS A 189 32.14 6.24 12.34
C HIS A 189 32.38 7.73 12.62
N GLU A 190 33.39 8.00 13.45
CA GLU A 190 34.07 9.29 13.45
C GLU A 190 34.80 9.47 12.11
N HIS A 191 34.20 10.19 11.20
CA HIS A 191 34.91 10.72 10.04
C HIS A 191 35.41 12.13 10.35
N HIS A 192 36.66 12.19 10.84
CA HIS A 192 37.44 13.42 10.82
C HIS A 192 37.79 13.78 9.38
N HIS A 193 37.08 14.71 8.79
CA HIS A 193 37.56 15.43 7.61
C HIS A 193 38.29 16.69 8.07
N ALA A 194 39.62 16.61 8.10
CA ALA A 194 40.46 17.78 8.13
C ALA A 194 40.44 18.41 6.74
N HIS A 195 39.92 19.61 6.63
CA HIS A 195 40.11 20.46 5.45
C HIS A 195 41.33 21.33 5.67
N ASP A 196 42.45 20.96 5.01
CA ASP A 196 43.57 21.85 4.77
C ASP A 196 43.22 22.80 3.62
N HIS A 197 43.15 24.09 3.95
CA HIS A 197 43.11 25.16 2.97
C HIS A 197 44.53 25.66 2.74
N ASP A 198 45.14 25.20 1.67
CA ASP A 198 46.35 25.85 1.14
C ASP A 198 45.98 27.00 0.20
N HIS A 199 46.36 28.19 0.65
CA HIS A 199 46.39 29.39 -0.18
C HIS A 199 47.62 29.33 -1.11
N HIS A 200 47.39 29.32 -2.41
CA HIS A 200 48.40 29.75 -3.38
C HIS A 200 47.92 30.99 -4.10
N SER A 201 48.57 32.08 -3.72
CA SER A 201 48.70 33.32 -4.49
C SER A 201 49.72 33.12 -5.61
N HIS A 202 49.38 33.45 -6.84
CA HIS A 202 50.34 33.77 -7.91
C HIS A 202 49.86 34.97 -8.75
N GLU A 203 50.82 35.80 -8.98
CA GLU A 203 50.92 37.04 -9.72
C GLU A 203 50.21 37.07 -11.10
#